data_ede564fbeccdb83e859492cf7ec20fed
#
_entry.id   ede564fbeccdb83e859492cf7ec20fed
#
_cell.length_a   1.000
_cell.length_b   1.000
_cell.length_c   1.000
_cell.angle_alpha   90.00
_cell.angle_beta   90.00
_cell.angle_gamma   90.00
#
_symmetry.space_group_name_H-M   'P 1'
#
loop_
_entity.id
_entity.type
_entity.pdbx_description
1 polymer ?
#
loop_
_entity_poly.entity_id
_entity_poly.type
_entity_poly.pdbx_seq_one_letter_code
_entity_poly.pdbx_strand_id
1 'polypeptide(L)'
;ISFLCRQASIEQKYLSILIGVGSNSGSHTGASALEALIANVGIMTGIAVSVAGGNEGIAGHHFRGMIPREQLYTEMEINVTENDSFTLEIWGAVPNIYSVAFEIPGGEYVSQIPPRFDKSETIRPIFGGGIIYVDYFLVEDQSGEELIMMRFFDPPNGLWRIRVYGIGDTDKSFHAWLPITQFLSENTRFVRPSPE
;
A
#
# COMPACT_ATOMS: atom_id res chain seq x y z
N ILE A 1 10.43 18.43 -11.99
CA ILE A 1 10.37 19.53 -10.99
C ILE A 1 11.67 20.34 -11.05
N SER A 2 12.83 19.76 -10.77
CA SER A 2 14.13 20.48 -10.69
C SER A 2 14.47 21.28 -11.95
N PHE A 3 14.16 20.76 -13.14
CA PHE A 3 14.33 21.48 -14.40
C PHE A 3 13.49 22.77 -14.44
N LEU A 4 12.21 22.69 -14.06
CA LEU A 4 11.29 23.85 -14.05
C LEU A 4 11.77 24.92 -13.07
N CYS A 5 12.19 24.51 -11.87
CA CYS A 5 12.75 25.44 -10.85
C CYS A 5 13.98 26.18 -11.38
N ARG A 6 14.88 25.45 -12.06
CA ARG A 6 16.07 26.03 -12.67
C ARG A 6 15.74 27.05 -13.77
N GLN A 7 14.77 26.73 -14.65
CA GLN A 7 14.36 27.64 -15.71
C GLN A 7 13.70 28.89 -15.15
N ALA A 8 12.81 28.75 -14.17
CA ALA A 8 12.19 29.90 -13.51
C ALA A 8 13.22 30.84 -12.86
N SER A 9 14.26 30.25 -12.23
CA SER A 9 15.36 31.01 -11.65
C SER A 9 16.19 31.78 -12.70
N ILE A 10 16.48 31.14 -13.83
CA ILE A 10 17.23 31.76 -14.93
C ILE A 10 16.44 32.96 -15.51
N GLU A 11 15.13 32.74 -15.68
CA GLU A 11 14.23 33.78 -16.24
C GLU A 11 13.75 34.80 -15.21
N GLN A 12 14.12 34.64 -13.93
CA GLN A 12 13.69 35.50 -12.81
C GLN A 12 12.15 35.60 -12.70
N LYS A 13 11.46 34.48 -12.90
CA LYS A 13 10.00 34.38 -12.85
C LYS A 13 9.52 33.52 -11.67
N TYR A 14 8.31 33.83 -11.20
CA TYR A 14 7.59 32.94 -10.29
C TYR A 14 7.18 31.66 -11.00
N LEU A 15 7.10 30.56 -10.25
CA LEU A 15 6.74 29.24 -10.78
C LEU A 15 5.54 28.69 -10.01
N SER A 16 4.52 28.25 -10.74
CA SER A 16 3.41 27.45 -10.22
C SER A 16 3.46 26.06 -10.87
N ILE A 17 3.52 25.03 -10.06
CA ILE A 17 3.55 23.63 -10.50
C ILE A 17 2.26 22.96 -10.06
N LEU A 18 1.53 22.35 -10.99
CA LEU A 18 0.39 21.49 -10.71
C LEU A 18 0.77 20.03 -10.99
N ILE A 19 0.58 19.15 -10.01
CA ILE A 19 0.79 17.71 -10.11
C ILE A 19 -0.58 17.05 -10.06
N GLY A 20 -1.09 16.62 -11.21
CA GLY A 20 -2.42 16.01 -11.39
C GLY A 20 -2.38 14.49 -11.50
N VAL A 21 -1.35 13.84 -10.99
CA VAL A 21 -1.21 12.37 -10.96
C VAL A 21 -1.28 11.87 -9.53
N GLY A 22 -1.76 10.65 -9.34
CA GLY A 22 -1.88 10.02 -8.04
C GLY A 22 -1.46 8.56 -8.07
N SER A 23 -1.18 8.02 -6.91
CA SER A 23 -0.89 6.61 -6.67
C SER A 23 -1.33 6.27 -5.25
N ASN A 24 -1.78 5.02 -5.05
CA ASN A 24 -2.03 4.48 -3.71
C ASN A 24 -0.80 3.72 -3.18
N SER A 25 0.34 3.78 -3.88
CA SER A 25 1.57 3.16 -3.41
C SER A 25 2.35 4.10 -2.50
N GLY A 26 3.00 3.53 -1.49
CA GLY A 26 3.81 4.25 -0.53
C GLY A 26 3.19 4.34 0.87
N SER A 27 3.95 4.87 1.81
CA SER A 27 3.57 4.91 3.24
C SER A 27 2.45 5.91 3.58
N HIS A 28 2.12 6.83 2.70
CA HIS A 28 1.18 7.93 2.94
C HIS A 28 1.53 8.85 4.13
N THR A 29 2.81 8.86 4.53
CA THR A 29 3.33 9.65 5.66
C THR A 29 4.08 10.92 5.24
N GLY A 30 4.20 11.16 3.94
CA GLY A 30 4.99 12.26 3.42
C GLY A 30 6.50 11.95 3.31
N ALA A 31 6.90 10.70 3.49
CA ALA A 31 8.30 10.28 3.57
C ALA A 31 8.89 9.81 2.23
N SER A 32 8.07 9.60 1.20
CA SER A 32 8.60 9.16 -0.10
C SER A 32 9.55 10.18 -0.72
N ALA A 33 10.47 9.73 -1.57
CA ALA A 33 11.44 10.60 -2.24
C ALA A 33 10.77 11.73 -3.05
N LEU A 34 9.61 11.46 -3.66
CA LEU A 34 8.84 12.46 -4.39
C LEU A 34 8.22 13.50 -3.46
N GLU A 35 7.63 13.06 -2.35
CA GLU A 35 7.02 13.93 -1.34
C GLU A 35 8.08 14.82 -0.68
N ALA A 36 9.24 14.27 -0.32
CA ALA A 36 10.37 15.03 0.20
C ALA A 36 10.89 16.08 -0.81
N LEU A 37 10.95 15.73 -2.10
CA LEU A 37 11.31 16.67 -3.15
C LEU A 37 10.28 17.80 -3.27
N ILE A 38 8.98 17.48 -3.25
CA ILE A 38 7.89 18.47 -3.31
C ILE A 38 7.96 19.39 -2.10
N ALA A 39 8.14 18.85 -0.90
CA ALA A 39 8.27 19.64 0.32
C ALA A 39 9.46 20.61 0.24
N ASN A 40 10.63 20.14 -0.21
CA ASN A 40 11.83 20.97 -0.36
C ASN A 40 11.65 22.09 -1.42
N VAL A 41 10.91 21.81 -2.48
CA VAL A 41 10.63 22.83 -3.52
C VAL A 41 9.59 23.83 -3.01
N GLY A 42 8.59 23.36 -2.27
CA GLY A 42 7.50 24.21 -1.75
C GLY A 42 7.94 25.27 -0.75
N ILE A 43 9.10 25.12 -0.09
CA ILE A 43 9.66 26.15 0.80
C ILE A 43 10.48 27.22 0.05
N MET A 44 10.73 27.05 -1.25
CA MET A 44 11.51 28.01 -2.04
C MET A 44 10.67 29.27 -2.34
N THR A 45 11.24 30.44 -2.11
CA THR A 45 10.56 31.71 -2.42
C THR A 45 10.22 31.81 -3.90
N GLY A 46 8.98 32.18 -4.20
CA GLY A 46 8.50 32.36 -5.57
C GLY A 46 8.06 31.10 -6.27
N ILE A 47 7.99 29.96 -5.57
CA ILE A 47 7.49 28.69 -6.09
C ILE A 47 6.24 28.27 -5.32
N ALA A 48 5.20 27.88 -6.04
CA ALA A 48 4.01 27.26 -5.50
C ALA A 48 3.81 25.86 -6.12
N VAL A 49 3.50 24.86 -5.29
CA VAL A 49 3.20 23.51 -5.74
C VAL A 49 1.81 23.13 -5.26
N SER A 50 0.98 22.68 -6.18
CA SER A 50 -0.36 22.14 -5.92
C SER A 50 -0.40 20.68 -6.35
N VAL A 51 -0.88 19.81 -5.48
CA VAL A 51 -1.00 18.37 -5.75
C VAL A 51 -2.47 17.99 -5.67
N ALA A 52 -2.93 17.15 -6.61
CA ALA A 52 -4.28 16.61 -6.57
C ALA A 52 -4.46 15.70 -5.34
N GLY A 53 -5.61 15.83 -4.65
CA GLY A 53 -5.96 14.99 -3.51
C GLY A 53 -6.47 13.59 -3.87
N GLY A 54 -6.56 13.27 -5.17
CA GLY A 54 -7.12 12.00 -5.64
C GLY A 54 -8.63 12.01 -5.82
N ASN A 55 -9.17 10.93 -6.34
CA ASN A 55 -10.60 10.73 -6.60
C ASN A 55 -11.07 9.30 -6.24
N GLU A 56 -10.29 8.59 -5.42
CA GLU A 56 -10.50 7.18 -5.06
C GLU A 56 -11.45 6.97 -3.86
N GLY A 57 -11.99 8.03 -3.26
CA GLY A 57 -12.74 7.98 -1.99
C GLY A 57 -13.92 7.01 -1.92
N ILE A 58 -14.43 6.52 -3.06
CA ILE A 58 -15.47 5.48 -3.12
C ILE A 58 -14.98 4.16 -3.75
N ALA A 59 -13.72 4.11 -4.19
CA ALA A 59 -13.18 2.94 -4.89
C ALA A 59 -13.03 1.71 -3.97
N GLY A 60 -12.87 1.94 -2.67
CA GLY A 60 -12.70 0.87 -1.70
C GLY A 60 -11.32 0.24 -1.74
N HIS A 61 -10.30 1.03 -2.04
CA HIS A 61 -8.92 0.59 -2.19
C HIS A 61 -8.06 0.80 -0.93
N HIS A 62 -8.64 1.32 0.14
CA HIS A 62 -7.99 1.50 1.44
C HIS A 62 -8.68 0.70 2.55
N PHE A 63 -7.88 0.09 3.41
CA PHE A 63 -8.32 -0.56 4.64
C PHE A 63 -7.41 -0.14 5.80
N ARG A 64 -8.03 0.39 6.85
CA ARG A 64 -7.34 0.67 8.11
C ARG A 64 -7.68 -0.42 9.11
N GLY A 65 -6.67 -1.17 9.54
CA GLY A 65 -6.79 -2.22 10.54
C GLY A 65 -6.22 -1.81 11.90
N MET A 66 -6.82 -2.37 12.94
CA MET A 66 -6.29 -2.32 14.31
C MET A 66 -6.37 -3.72 14.90
N ILE A 67 -5.29 -4.20 15.49
CA ILE A 67 -5.24 -5.48 16.18
C ILE A 67 -5.32 -5.20 17.67
N PRO A 68 -6.46 -5.44 18.31
CA PRO A 68 -6.61 -5.29 19.77
C PRO A 68 -5.61 -6.17 20.52
N ARG A 69 -5.25 -5.76 21.74
CA ARG A 69 -4.25 -6.50 22.57
C ARG A 69 -4.62 -7.96 22.81
N GLU A 70 -5.92 -8.23 22.96
CA GLU A 70 -6.45 -9.57 23.24
C GLU A 70 -6.58 -10.44 22.00
N GLN A 71 -6.35 -9.86 20.80
CA GLN A 71 -6.44 -10.56 19.53
C GLN A 71 -5.05 -10.78 18.90
N LEU A 72 -4.92 -11.88 18.19
CA LEU A 72 -3.69 -12.21 17.50
C LEU A 72 -3.59 -11.54 16.12
N TYR A 73 -4.74 -11.29 15.49
CA TYR A 73 -4.82 -10.73 14.14
C TYR A 73 -6.10 -9.93 13.92
N THR A 74 -6.09 -9.14 12.87
CA THR A 74 -7.28 -8.55 12.24
C THR A 74 -7.39 -9.10 10.82
N GLU A 75 -8.61 -9.43 10.39
CA GLU A 75 -8.91 -9.97 9.07
C GLU A 75 -9.48 -8.87 8.16
N MET A 76 -8.97 -8.79 6.95
CA MET A 76 -9.51 -7.96 5.87
C MET A 76 -9.92 -8.86 4.69
N GLU A 77 -10.98 -8.48 4.01
CA GLU A 77 -11.55 -9.20 2.88
C GLU A 77 -11.39 -8.39 1.60
N ILE A 78 -10.88 -9.03 0.56
CA ILE A 78 -10.74 -8.45 -0.79
C ILE A 78 -11.57 -9.28 -1.74
N ASN A 79 -12.48 -8.65 -2.47
CA ASN A 79 -13.13 -9.26 -3.60
C ASN A 79 -12.25 -9.05 -4.83
N VAL A 80 -11.83 -10.11 -5.50
CA VAL A 80 -11.02 -10.08 -6.73
C VAL A 80 -11.88 -10.48 -7.91
N THR A 81 -11.83 -9.70 -8.97
CA THR A 81 -12.58 -9.93 -10.22
C THR A 81 -11.64 -9.86 -11.43
N GLU A 82 -12.06 -10.47 -12.53
CA GLU A 82 -11.35 -10.42 -13.82
C GLU A 82 -9.91 -10.97 -13.80
N ASN A 83 -9.55 -11.74 -12.76
CA ASN A 83 -8.20 -12.28 -12.55
C ASN A 83 -7.12 -11.19 -12.54
N ASP A 84 -7.47 -10.01 -12.05
CA ASP A 84 -6.53 -8.88 -11.98
C ASP A 84 -5.25 -9.25 -11.26
N SER A 85 -4.13 -8.98 -11.91
CA SER A 85 -2.83 -8.99 -11.23
C SER A 85 -2.60 -7.66 -10.55
N PHE A 86 -2.34 -7.67 -9.25
CA PHE A 86 -2.19 -6.44 -8.46
C PHE A 86 -1.16 -6.60 -7.34
N THR A 87 -0.79 -5.46 -6.77
CA THR A 87 0.01 -5.41 -5.54
C THR A 87 -0.85 -4.89 -4.40
N LEU A 88 -0.81 -5.58 -3.28
CA LEU A 88 -1.35 -5.13 -2.01
C LEU A 88 -0.18 -4.69 -1.13
N GLU A 89 -0.19 -3.45 -0.68
CA GLU A 89 0.77 -2.91 0.28
C GLU A 89 0.12 -2.84 1.66
N ILE A 90 0.78 -3.40 2.68
CA ILE A 90 0.34 -3.34 4.08
C ILE A 90 1.43 -2.62 4.86
N TRP A 91 1.10 -1.45 5.38
CA TRP A 91 1.99 -0.57 6.11
C TRP A 91 1.68 -0.62 7.60
N GLY A 92 2.65 -1.06 8.39
CA GLY A 92 2.51 -1.28 9.82
C GLY A 92 3.33 -0.28 10.64
N ALA A 93 2.69 0.29 11.68
CA ALA A 93 3.36 1.24 12.55
C ALA A 93 4.42 0.56 13.43
N VAL A 94 5.64 1.08 13.41
CA VAL A 94 6.73 0.67 14.30
C VAL A 94 6.42 1.07 15.76
N PRO A 95 6.93 0.38 16.77
CA PRO A 95 7.91 -0.71 16.74
C PRO A 95 7.30 -2.12 16.62
N ASN A 96 6.04 -2.23 16.25
CA ASN A 96 5.39 -3.52 16.09
C ASN A 96 5.93 -4.24 14.85
N ILE A 97 5.86 -5.57 14.85
CA ILE A 97 6.22 -6.41 13.71
C ILE A 97 4.97 -7.13 13.25
N TYR A 98 4.74 -7.12 11.94
CA TYR A 98 3.55 -7.70 11.34
C TYR A 98 3.88 -8.91 10.48
N SER A 99 2.89 -9.74 10.26
CA SER A 99 2.97 -10.90 9.37
C SER A 99 1.59 -11.24 8.83
N VAL A 100 1.52 -12.01 7.75
CA VAL A 100 0.26 -12.33 7.09
C VAL A 100 0.02 -13.82 6.99
N ALA A 101 -1.26 -14.18 7.02
CA ALA A 101 -1.80 -15.47 6.56
C ALA A 101 -3.00 -15.16 5.68
N PHE A 102 -3.41 -16.06 4.80
CA PHE A 102 -4.55 -15.80 3.95
C PHE A 102 -5.28 -17.05 3.50
N GLU A 103 -6.56 -16.89 3.22
CA GLU A 103 -7.43 -17.88 2.63
C GLU A 103 -7.77 -17.46 1.20
N ILE A 104 -7.57 -18.39 0.27
CA ILE A 104 -7.80 -18.21 -1.16
C ILE A 104 -9.26 -18.58 -1.48
N PRO A 105 -9.90 -17.97 -2.48
CA PRO A 105 -11.18 -18.42 -2.95
C PRO A 105 -11.17 -19.93 -3.25
N GLY A 106 -12.15 -20.66 -2.67
CA GLY A 106 -12.14 -22.15 -2.72
C GLY A 106 -11.71 -22.82 -1.42
N GLY A 107 -11.23 -22.02 -0.42
CA GLY A 107 -10.99 -22.51 0.95
C GLY A 107 -9.57 -23.01 1.21
N GLU A 108 -8.65 -22.87 0.27
CA GLU A 108 -7.23 -23.18 0.53
C GLU A 108 -6.65 -22.13 1.49
N TYR A 109 -6.07 -22.60 2.59
CA TYR A 109 -5.49 -21.72 3.61
C TYR A 109 -3.97 -21.76 3.59
N VAL A 110 -3.36 -20.60 3.45
CA VAL A 110 -1.94 -20.37 3.59
C VAL A 110 -1.65 -19.93 5.03
N SER A 111 -0.90 -20.77 5.75
CA SER A 111 -0.53 -20.49 7.14
C SER A 111 0.31 -19.21 7.26
N GLN A 112 0.36 -18.67 8.47
CA GLN A 112 1.14 -17.46 8.79
C GLN A 112 2.56 -17.54 8.22
N ILE A 113 2.90 -16.58 7.39
CA ILE A 113 4.22 -16.38 6.79
C ILE A 113 4.98 -15.43 7.71
N PRO A 114 6.02 -15.92 8.41
CA PRO A 114 6.80 -15.06 9.29
C PRO A 114 7.66 -14.07 8.48
N PRO A 115 7.92 -12.86 9.01
CA PRO A 115 8.83 -11.92 8.37
C PRO A 115 10.21 -12.53 8.19
N ARG A 116 10.81 -12.31 7.03
CA ARG A 116 12.17 -12.77 6.72
C ARG A 116 12.91 -11.67 5.96
N PHE A 117 14.13 -11.38 6.40
CA PHE A 117 15.02 -10.49 5.67
C PHE A 117 15.45 -11.11 4.34
N ASP A 118 15.47 -10.32 3.30
CA ASP A 118 16.01 -10.62 1.96
C ASP A 118 15.45 -11.90 1.29
N LYS A 119 14.22 -12.28 1.64
CA LYS A 119 13.55 -13.43 1.02
C LYS A 119 12.10 -13.12 0.68
N SER A 120 11.80 -13.19 -0.62
CA SER A 120 10.42 -13.34 -1.10
C SER A 120 9.93 -14.76 -0.81
N GLU A 121 8.77 -14.88 -0.19
CA GLU A 121 8.05 -16.16 -0.17
C GLU A 121 7.17 -16.24 -1.43
N THR A 122 7.26 -17.39 -2.11
CA THR A 122 6.47 -17.65 -3.32
C THR A 122 5.41 -18.70 -3.01
N ILE A 123 4.16 -18.31 -3.07
CA ILE A 123 3.02 -19.19 -2.84
C ILE A 123 2.39 -19.55 -4.19
N ARG A 124 2.21 -20.84 -4.41
CA ARG A 124 1.48 -21.39 -5.56
C ARG A 124 0.30 -22.19 -5.03
N PRO A 125 -0.93 -21.63 -5.15
CA PRO A 125 -2.13 -22.34 -4.74
C PRO A 125 -2.28 -23.68 -5.47
N ILE A 126 -2.77 -24.68 -4.75
CA ILE A 126 -2.96 -26.02 -5.33
C ILE A 126 -4.22 -26.05 -6.22
N PHE A 127 -5.27 -25.33 -5.80
CA PHE A 127 -6.60 -25.43 -6.42
C PHE A 127 -7.04 -24.20 -7.18
N GLY A 128 -6.39 -23.05 -7.01
CA GLY A 128 -6.90 -21.78 -7.54
C GLY A 128 -6.14 -21.21 -8.72
N GLY A 129 -4.93 -21.71 -8.99
CA GLY A 129 -4.03 -21.07 -9.95
C GLY A 129 -3.43 -19.76 -9.41
N GLY A 130 -2.65 -19.09 -10.26
CA GLY A 130 -1.96 -17.86 -9.90
C GLY A 130 -0.68 -18.08 -9.09
N ILE A 131 0.01 -16.98 -8.82
CA ILE A 131 1.23 -16.95 -7.99
C ILE A 131 1.15 -15.73 -7.09
N ILE A 132 1.45 -15.90 -5.81
CA ILE A 132 1.54 -14.81 -4.85
C ILE A 132 2.98 -14.72 -4.33
N TYR A 133 3.58 -13.53 -4.44
CA TYR A 133 4.84 -13.22 -3.78
C TYR A 133 4.56 -12.38 -2.55
N VAL A 134 5.21 -12.71 -1.44
CA VAL A 134 5.13 -11.96 -0.19
C VAL A 134 6.52 -11.52 0.21
N ASP A 135 6.74 -10.22 0.23
CA ASP A 135 8.00 -9.58 0.58
C ASP A 135 7.84 -8.78 1.87
N TYR A 136 8.83 -8.84 2.75
CA TYR A 136 8.85 -8.09 4.01
C TYR A 136 9.98 -7.08 4.01
N PHE A 137 9.64 -5.82 4.25
CA PHE A 137 10.57 -4.74 4.54
C PHE A 137 10.29 -4.30 5.99
N LEU A 138 11.04 -4.88 6.94
CA LEU A 138 10.80 -4.63 8.38
C LEU A 138 11.03 -3.19 8.78
N VAL A 139 11.88 -2.48 8.05
CA VAL A 139 12.08 -1.04 8.13
C VAL A 139 12.24 -0.57 6.69
N GLU A 140 11.21 0.05 6.15
CA GLU A 140 11.28 0.66 4.83
C GLU A 140 12.15 1.93 4.88
N ASP A 141 13.10 2.05 3.95
CA ASP A 141 14.21 3.02 4.02
C ASP A 141 13.77 4.49 4.10
N GLN A 142 12.60 4.83 3.56
CA GLN A 142 12.14 6.22 3.47
C GLN A 142 11.22 6.59 4.64
N SER A 143 10.28 5.73 4.98
CA SER A 143 9.28 5.99 6.02
C SER A 143 9.70 5.50 7.42
N GLY A 144 10.54 4.48 7.46
CA GLY A 144 10.88 3.78 8.69
C GLY A 144 9.78 2.82 9.18
N GLU A 145 8.66 2.70 8.47
CA GLU A 145 7.58 1.77 8.78
C GLU A 145 7.86 0.37 8.24
N GLU A 146 7.16 -0.63 8.75
CA GLU A 146 7.17 -1.97 8.14
C GLU A 146 6.24 -1.99 6.93
N LEU A 147 6.76 -2.50 5.80
CA LEU A 147 5.97 -2.78 4.61
C LEU A 147 5.93 -4.29 4.34
N ILE A 148 4.71 -4.83 4.24
CA ILE A 148 4.47 -6.14 3.65
C ILE A 148 3.90 -5.92 2.26
N MET A 149 4.64 -6.35 1.24
CA MET A 149 4.23 -6.24 -0.15
C MET A 149 3.79 -7.62 -0.65
N MET A 150 2.50 -7.74 -1.00
CA MET A 150 1.94 -8.94 -1.58
C MET A 150 1.63 -8.69 -3.06
N ARG A 151 2.28 -9.44 -3.96
CA ARG A 151 2.08 -9.32 -5.40
C ARG A 151 1.33 -10.54 -5.91
N PHE A 152 0.17 -10.30 -6.47
CA PHE A 152 -0.74 -11.32 -7.00
C PHE A 152 -0.64 -11.37 -8.53
N PHE A 153 -0.38 -12.54 -9.07
CA PHE A 153 -0.34 -12.79 -10.52
C PHE A 153 -1.40 -13.82 -10.87
N ASP A 154 -2.30 -13.46 -11.76
CA ASP A 154 -3.46 -14.27 -12.20
C ASP A 154 -4.21 -14.92 -11.01
N PRO A 155 -4.56 -14.16 -9.96
CA PRO A 155 -5.22 -14.71 -8.79
C PRO A 155 -6.63 -15.19 -9.16
N PRO A 156 -7.15 -16.26 -8.55
CA PRO A 156 -8.52 -16.68 -8.79
C PRO A 156 -9.53 -15.62 -8.31
N ASN A 157 -10.59 -15.46 -9.11
CA ASN A 157 -11.69 -14.58 -8.75
C ASN A 157 -12.41 -15.06 -7.48
N GLY A 158 -12.89 -14.11 -6.71
CA GLY A 158 -13.69 -14.38 -5.52
C GLY A 158 -13.16 -13.68 -4.28
N LEU A 159 -13.62 -14.13 -3.13
CA LEU A 159 -13.33 -13.53 -1.84
C LEU A 159 -12.03 -14.09 -1.26
N TRP A 160 -11.05 -13.21 -1.11
CA TRP A 160 -9.82 -13.46 -0.39
C TRP A 160 -9.94 -12.94 1.04
N ARG A 161 -9.49 -13.72 2.02
CA ARG A 161 -9.39 -13.29 3.43
C ARG A 161 -7.94 -13.23 3.83
N ILE A 162 -7.49 -12.06 4.22
CA ILE A 162 -6.10 -11.83 4.62
C ILE A 162 -6.09 -11.48 6.10
N ARG A 163 -5.34 -12.23 6.88
CA ARG A 163 -5.14 -12.02 8.31
C ARG A 163 -3.81 -11.35 8.54
N VAL A 164 -3.85 -10.18 9.15
CA VAL A 164 -2.64 -9.45 9.56
C VAL A 164 -2.45 -9.68 11.05
N TYR A 165 -1.34 -10.34 11.39
CA TYR A 165 -0.90 -10.59 12.76
C TYR A 165 0.03 -9.46 13.19
N GLY A 166 0.05 -9.11 14.47
CA GLY A 166 0.96 -8.10 14.99
C GLY A 166 1.57 -8.53 16.33
N ILE A 167 2.88 -8.36 16.45
CA ILE A 167 3.65 -8.61 17.67
C ILE A 167 4.17 -7.27 18.17
N GLY A 168 3.94 -6.98 19.46
CA GLY A 168 4.38 -5.75 20.11
C GLY A 168 3.48 -5.39 21.30
N ASP A 169 3.96 -4.48 22.13
CA ASP A 169 3.29 -4.08 23.37
C ASP A 169 2.42 -2.82 23.21
N THR A 170 2.50 -2.17 22.03
CA THR A 170 1.71 -0.97 21.70
C THR A 170 0.46 -1.34 20.91
N ASP A 171 -0.39 -0.35 20.64
CA ASP A 171 -1.52 -0.52 19.73
C ASP A 171 -0.98 -0.83 18.34
N LYS A 172 -1.46 -1.94 17.78
CA LYS A 172 -1.00 -2.47 16.51
C LYS A 172 -1.95 -2.01 15.40
N SER A 173 -1.67 -0.85 14.83
CA SER A 173 -2.42 -0.33 13.69
C SER A 173 -1.64 -0.51 12.38
N PHE A 174 -2.37 -0.74 11.31
CA PHE A 174 -1.80 -0.84 9.97
C PHE A 174 -2.76 -0.25 8.94
N HIS A 175 -2.22 0.10 7.79
CA HIS A 175 -2.97 0.51 6.61
C HIS A 175 -2.68 -0.47 5.48
N ALA A 176 -3.70 -0.81 4.70
CA ALA A 176 -3.56 -1.65 3.53
C ALA A 176 -4.12 -0.92 2.31
N TRP A 177 -3.38 -0.95 1.20
CA TRP A 177 -3.68 -0.22 -0.01
C TRP A 177 -3.65 -1.13 -1.23
N LEU A 178 -4.70 -1.03 -2.04
CA LEU A 178 -4.77 -1.57 -3.39
C LEU A 178 -4.38 -0.47 -4.40
N PRO A 179 -3.97 -0.82 -5.62
CA PRO A 179 -3.71 0.16 -6.68
C PRO A 179 -4.92 1.04 -6.97
N ILE A 180 -4.69 2.20 -7.57
CA ILE A 180 -5.77 3.08 -8.04
C ILE A 180 -6.59 2.41 -9.15
N THR A 181 -7.82 2.87 -9.36
CA THR A 181 -8.82 2.34 -10.31
C THR A 181 -8.29 2.16 -11.75
N GLN A 182 -7.27 2.92 -12.16
CA GLN A 182 -6.68 2.77 -13.49
C GLN A 182 -5.91 1.44 -13.70
N PHE A 183 -5.52 0.78 -12.63
CA PHE A 183 -4.70 -0.44 -12.63
C PHE A 183 -5.43 -1.65 -12.04
N LEU A 184 -6.72 -1.50 -11.78
CA LEU A 184 -7.54 -2.52 -11.14
C LEU A 184 -8.95 -2.51 -11.76
N SER A 185 -9.60 -3.64 -11.89
CA SER A 185 -11.00 -3.67 -12.30
C SER A 185 -11.89 -3.06 -11.20
N GLU A 186 -12.99 -2.44 -11.61
CA GLU A 186 -13.88 -1.66 -10.74
C GLU A 186 -14.38 -2.43 -9.51
N ASN A 187 -14.49 -3.75 -9.61
CA ASN A 187 -15.02 -4.60 -8.56
C ASN A 187 -13.94 -5.33 -7.73
N THR A 188 -12.65 -5.16 -8.07
CA THR A 188 -11.55 -5.65 -7.23
C THR A 188 -11.28 -4.61 -6.15
N ARG A 189 -11.76 -4.87 -4.91
CA ARG A 189 -11.74 -3.90 -3.82
C ARG A 189 -11.87 -4.58 -2.46
N PHE A 190 -11.58 -3.86 -1.40
CA PHE A 190 -11.92 -4.29 -0.05
C PHE A 190 -13.45 -4.38 0.12
N VAL A 191 -13.93 -5.44 0.75
CA VAL A 191 -15.38 -5.64 1.02
C VAL A 191 -15.87 -4.65 2.07
N ARG A 192 -15.00 -4.27 3.01
CA ARG A 192 -15.25 -3.29 4.07
C ARG A 192 -14.14 -2.26 4.09
N PRO A 193 -14.10 -1.37 3.08
CA PRO A 193 -13.06 -0.36 3.01
C PRO A 193 -13.17 0.63 4.17
N SER A 194 -12.05 1.22 4.53
CA SER A 194 -12.02 2.39 5.40
C SER A 194 -12.14 3.66 4.55
N PRO A 195 -12.64 4.78 5.09
CA PRO A 195 -12.58 6.07 4.40
C PRO A 195 -11.14 6.43 4.04
N GLU A 196 -10.94 6.96 2.87
CA GLU A 196 -9.67 7.51 2.38
C GLU A 196 -9.50 8.97 2.80
#